data_6e29de018268b74fc34cd67aba614b0e
#
_entry.id   6e29de018268b74fc34cd67aba614b0e
#
_cell.length_a   1.000
_cell.length_b   1.000
_cell.length_c   1.000
_cell.angle_alpha   90.00
_cell.angle_beta   90.00
_cell.angle_gamma   90.00
#
_symmetry.space_group_name_H-M   'P 1'
#
loop_
_entity.id
_entity.type
_entity.pdbx_description
1 polymer ?
#
loop_
_entity_poly.entity_id
_entity_poly.type
_entity_poly.pdbx_seq_one_letter_code
_entity_poly.pdbx_strand_id
1 'polypeptide(L)'
;TVDLTGNFVNLPAVGQNGYNPATFALSIFSSAANRFLNLELSALEADGKGKVVSSPRVVTADQIKALIEQGTELPYQIASASGATAIAFRKANLKLEVTPQITPEGNIILALDVNKDTVGQSTAAGFAINTKHIQTQVLVENGGTVVIGGIFELTETDSETKVPLLGDLPGVGNLFKSRSRIANKQEMLVFITPKVVADKATR
;
A
#
# COMPACT_ATOMS: atom_id res chain seq x y z
N THR A 1 -1.10 -50.35 12.00
CA THR A 1 -1.20 -48.98 11.46
C THR A 1 -0.35 -48.06 12.34
N VAL A 2 0.78 -47.60 11.85
CA VAL A 2 1.64 -46.64 12.57
C VAL A 2 1.00 -45.29 12.41
N ASP A 3 0.61 -44.67 13.53
CA ASP A 3 0.08 -43.34 13.53
C ASP A 3 1.24 -42.33 13.42
N LEU A 4 1.34 -41.67 12.28
CA LEU A 4 2.44 -40.77 11.91
C LEU A 4 2.14 -39.30 12.27
N THR A 5 1.04 -39.03 12.97
CA THR A 5 0.55 -37.67 13.17
C THR A 5 1.15 -36.92 14.37
N GLY A 6 1.97 -37.55 15.19
CA GLY A 6 2.34 -37.02 16.50
C GLY A 6 3.73 -36.43 16.70
N ASN A 7 4.72 -36.66 15.81
CA ASN A 7 6.14 -36.37 16.14
C ASN A 7 6.95 -35.69 15.02
N PHE A 8 6.30 -34.92 14.16
CA PHE A 8 7.00 -34.21 13.07
C PHE A 8 7.06 -32.70 13.31
N VAL A 9 8.23 -32.14 13.05
CA VAL A 9 8.37 -30.69 12.92
C VAL A 9 7.99 -30.35 11.48
N ASN A 10 6.83 -29.74 11.32
CA ASN A 10 6.34 -29.21 10.06
C ASN A 10 6.18 -27.70 10.21
N LEU A 11 7.02 -26.94 9.51
CA LEU A 11 7.02 -25.48 9.51
C LEU A 11 6.87 -24.99 8.06
N PRO A 12 5.70 -25.17 7.44
CA PRO A 12 5.47 -24.75 6.07
C PRO A 12 5.50 -23.22 5.96
N ALA A 13 6.00 -22.70 4.83
CA ALA A 13 5.85 -21.30 4.50
C ALA A 13 4.36 -20.98 4.24
N VAL A 14 3.92 -19.83 4.71
CA VAL A 14 2.54 -19.37 4.47
C VAL A 14 2.44 -18.84 3.05
N GLY A 15 1.47 -19.32 2.28
CA GLY A 15 1.17 -18.78 0.95
C GLY A 15 0.80 -17.29 1.02
N GLN A 16 1.29 -16.50 0.08
CA GLN A 16 1.05 -15.07 0.01
C GLN A 16 0.46 -14.71 -1.36
N ASN A 17 -0.56 -13.85 -1.38
CA ASN A 17 -1.20 -13.36 -2.60
C ASN A 17 -1.68 -14.45 -3.58
N GLY A 18 -2.13 -15.62 -3.07
CA GLY A 18 -2.64 -16.70 -3.91
C GLY A 18 -1.56 -17.61 -4.52
N TYR A 19 -0.29 -17.37 -4.23
CA TYR A 19 0.81 -18.24 -4.62
C TYR A 19 1.05 -19.33 -3.57
N ASN A 20 1.19 -20.58 -4.03
CA ASN A 20 1.55 -21.67 -3.15
C ASN A 20 3.07 -21.70 -2.92
N PRO A 21 3.54 -21.98 -1.68
CA PRO A 21 4.96 -22.13 -1.42
C PRO A 21 5.51 -23.37 -2.15
N ALA A 22 6.78 -23.29 -2.57
CA ALA A 22 7.49 -24.48 -3.01
C ALA A 22 7.80 -25.37 -1.80
N THR A 23 7.46 -26.64 -1.87
CA THR A 23 7.69 -27.62 -0.80
C THR A 23 8.58 -28.74 -1.32
N PHE A 24 9.52 -29.16 -0.49
CA PHE A 24 10.36 -30.31 -0.72
C PHE A 24 10.27 -31.24 0.48
N ALA A 25 9.83 -32.48 0.27
CA ALA A 25 9.70 -33.47 1.32
C ALA A 25 10.68 -34.63 1.07
N LEU A 26 11.46 -34.97 2.07
CA LEU A 26 12.37 -36.14 2.08
C LEU A 26 11.96 -37.11 3.18
N SER A 27 11.70 -38.36 2.80
CA SER A 27 11.39 -39.46 3.74
C SER A 27 12.45 -40.50 3.68
N ILE A 28 13.05 -40.85 4.83
CA ILE A 28 14.05 -41.89 4.94
C ILE A 28 13.48 -43.01 5.81
N PHE A 29 13.44 -44.24 5.26
CA PHE A 29 13.01 -45.45 5.96
C PHE A 29 14.20 -46.34 6.20
N SER A 30 14.29 -46.85 7.41
CA SER A 30 15.20 -47.95 7.73
C SER A 30 14.42 -49.24 7.99
N SER A 31 14.74 -50.31 7.26
CA SER A 31 14.03 -51.59 7.35
C SER A 31 14.29 -52.35 8.66
N ALA A 32 15.27 -51.95 9.46
CA ALA A 32 15.71 -52.69 10.66
C ALA A 32 15.16 -52.13 11.99
N ALA A 33 14.48 -51.03 12.01
CA ALA A 33 13.91 -50.47 13.22
C ALA A 33 12.82 -49.46 12.89
N ASN A 34 11.83 -49.31 13.75
CA ASN A 34 10.75 -48.30 13.68
C ASN A 34 11.28 -46.85 13.64
N ARG A 35 12.27 -46.59 12.79
CA ARG A 35 12.87 -45.25 12.61
C ARG A 35 12.54 -44.74 11.22
N PHE A 36 11.86 -43.62 11.17
CA PHE A 36 11.64 -42.88 9.95
C PHE A 36 11.92 -41.40 10.24
N LEU A 37 12.44 -40.71 9.24
CA LEU A 37 12.64 -39.27 9.24
C LEU A 37 11.86 -38.69 8.08
N ASN A 38 10.94 -37.77 8.38
CA ASN A 38 10.30 -36.91 7.39
C ASN A 38 10.85 -35.49 7.55
N LEU A 39 11.40 -34.97 6.48
CA LEU A 39 11.85 -33.58 6.38
C LEU A 39 11.04 -32.89 5.31
N GLU A 40 10.35 -31.86 5.69
CA GLU A 40 9.64 -30.97 4.76
C GLU A 40 10.29 -29.59 4.77
N LEU A 41 10.68 -29.13 3.61
CA LEU A 41 11.22 -27.79 3.40
C LEU A 41 10.27 -26.99 2.52
N SER A 42 9.88 -25.81 2.95
CA SER A 42 9.06 -24.91 2.14
C SER A 42 9.65 -23.53 2.08
N ALA A 43 9.67 -22.92 0.91
CA ALA A 43 10.13 -21.57 0.68
C ALA A 43 9.23 -20.86 -0.33
N LEU A 44 8.93 -19.60 -0.07
CA LEU A 44 8.19 -18.73 -0.96
C LEU A 44 8.88 -17.38 -1.01
N GLU A 45 9.18 -16.92 -2.22
CA GLU A 45 9.59 -15.54 -2.49
C GLU A 45 8.60 -14.93 -3.50
N ALA A 46 8.02 -13.79 -3.16
CA ALA A 46 7.15 -13.04 -4.04
C ALA A 46 7.59 -11.57 -4.07
N ASP A 47 7.95 -11.08 -5.25
CA ASP A 47 8.28 -9.68 -5.49
C ASP A 47 7.23 -9.05 -6.42
N GLY A 48 6.61 -7.96 -5.96
CA GLY A 48 5.60 -7.23 -6.71
C GLY A 48 5.94 -5.75 -6.76
N LYS A 49 6.09 -5.21 -7.97
CA LYS A 49 6.34 -3.78 -8.20
C LYS A 49 5.20 -3.18 -9.00
N GLY A 50 4.68 -2.06 -8.51
CA GLY A 50 3.63 -1.32 -9.19
C GLY A 50 3.90 0.18 -9.18
N LYS A 51 3.49 0.86 -10.25
CA LYS A 51 3.55 2.32 -10.35
C LYS A 51 2.19 2.85 -10.80
N VAL A 52 1.65 3.81 -10.06
CA VAL A 52 0.42 4.52 -10.40
C VAL A 52 0.75 6.00 -10.58
N VAL A 53 0.38 6.57 -11.71
CA VAL A 53 0.52 8.00 -11.99
C VAL A 53 -0.86 8.62 -12.13
N SER A 54 -1.11 9.68 -11.39
CA SER A 54 -2.37 10.46 -11.46
C SER A 54 -2.01 11.90 -11.77
N SER A 55 -2.67 12.50 -12.76
CA SER A 55 -2.38 13.86 -13.23
C SER A 55 -3.67 14.66 -13.39
N PRO A 56 -4.25 15.18 -12.31
CA PRO A 56 -5.38 16.10 -12.38
C PRO A 56 -4.94 17.43 -12.99
N ARG A 57 -5.81 18.04 -13.80
CA ARG A 57 -5.55 19.32 -14.46
C ARG A 57 -6.78 20.21 -14.35
N VAL A 58 -6.58 21.48 -14.05
CA VAL A 58 -7.65 22.46 -13.94
C VAL A 58 -7.15 23.81 -14.43
N VAL A 59 -8.02 24.59 -15.04
CA VAL A 59 -7.76 25.97 -15.47
C VAL A 59 -8.60 26.89 -14.62
N THR A 60 -8.00 27.98 -14.15
CA THR A 60 -8.68 29.00 -13.36
C THR A 60 -8.09 30.38 -13.63
N ALA A 61 -8.81 31.44 -13.27
CA ALA A 61 -8.32 32.80 -13.31
C ALA A 61 -7.45 33.12 -12.09
N ASP A 62 -6.70 34.23 -12.17
CA ASP A 62 -5.88 34.74 -11.07
C ASP A 62 -6.74 34.97 -9.81
N GLN A 63 -6.25 34.51 -8.67
CA GLN A 63 -6.88 34.58 -7.34
C GLN A 63 -8.25 33.87 -7.23
N ILE A 64 -8.61 33.06 -8.22
CA ILE A 64 -9.86 32.27 -8.19
C ILE A 64 -9.54 30.82 -7.85
N LYS A 65 -10.21 30.36 -6.81
CA LYS A 65 -10.11 28.96 -6.37
C LYS A 65 -10.73 28.02 -7.39
N ALA A 66 -10.01 26.98 -7.74
CA ALA A 66 -10.49 25.89 -8.59
C ALA A 66 -10.39 24.55 -7.86
N LEU A 67 -11.33 23.69 -8.18
CA LEU A 67 -11.43 22.34 -7.64
C LEU A 67 -11.65 21.35 -8.77
N ILE A 68 -10.88 20.27 -8.77
CA ILE A 68 -11.15 19.08 -9.57
C ILE A 68 -11.11 17.86 -8.67
N GLU A 69 -12.11 17.02 -8.76
CA GLU A 69 -12.19 15.76 -8.02
C GLU A 69 -12.66 14.60 -8.91
N GLN A 70 -12.09 13.42 -8.67
CA GLN A 70 -12.46 12.18 -9.32
C GLN A 70 -12.34 11.04 -8.32
N GLY A 71 -13.34 10.19 -8.23
CA GLY A 71 -13.30 9.08 -7.29
C GLY A 71 -14.49 8.16 -7.35
N THR A 72 -14.66 7.37 -6.30
CA THR A 72 -15.73 6.38 -6.12
C THR A 72 -16.43 6.67 -4.81
N GLU A 73 -17.75 6.53 -4.80
CA GLU A 73 -18.55 6.56 -3.60
C GLU A 73 -18.77 5.13 -3.08
N LEU A 74 -18.48 4.92 -1.82
CA LEU A 74 -18.60 3.63 -1.15
C LEU A 74 -19.80 3.65 -0.23
N PRO A 75 -20.78 2.74 -0.38
CA PRO A 75 -21.90 2.63 0.52
C PRO A 75 -21.46 2.00 1.84
N TYR A 76 -21.96 2.49 2.95
CA TYR A 76 -21.85 1.87 4.27
C TYR A 76 -23.18 1.95 5.03
N GLN A 77 -23.39 0.97 5.88
CA GLN A 77 -24.62 0.87 6.66
C GLN A 77 -24.49 1.65 7.97
N ILE A 78 -25.48 2.46 8.27
CA ILE A 78 -25.63 3.13 9.55
C ILE A 78 -26.92 2.65 10.23
N ALA A 79 -26.83 2.36 11.53
CA ALA A 79 -28.02 2.06 12.33
C ALA A 79 -28.82 3.34 12.54
N SER A 80 -30.11 3.30 12.20
CA SER A 80 -31.04 4.37 12.51
C SER A 80 -31.64 4.18 13.89
N ALA A 81 -31.96 5.28 14.57
CA ALA A 81 -32.60 5.26 15.90
C ALA A 81 -33.94 4.53 15.93
N SER A 82 -34.55 4.27 14.78
CA SER A 82 -35.80 3.53 14.62
C SER A 82 -35.62 2.02 14.39
N GLY A 83 -34.37 1.50 14.44
CA GLY A 83 -34.08 0.09 14.17
C GLY A 83 -34.00 -0.27 12.68
N ALA A 84 -34.25 0.67 11.78
CA ALA A 84 -34.05 0.49 10.34
C ALA A 84 -32.58 0.75 9.96
N THR A 85 -32.07 0.01 8.98
CA THR A 85 -30.73 0.24 8.43
C THR A 85 -30.81 1.30 7.33
N ALA A 86 -30.05 2.39 7.46
CA ALA A 86 -29.90 3.37 6.42
C ALA A 86 -28.55 3.19 5.71
N ILE A 87 -28.48 3.54 4.43
CA ILE A 87 -27.25 3.52 3.64
C ILE A 87 -26.73 4.96 3.55
N ALA A 88 -25.48 5.15 3.95
CA ALA A 88 -24.74 6.39 3.71
C ALA A 88 -23.59 6.11 2.73
N PHE A 89 -23.09 7.17 2.11
CA PHE A 89 -22.01 7.07 1.15
C PHE A 89 -20.78 7.82 1.66
N ARG A 90 -19.62 7.25 1.40
CA ARG A 90 -18.32 7.86 1.68
C ARG A 90 -17.51 7.94 0.41
N LYS A 91 -16.91 9.09 0.15
CA LYS A 91 -16.10 9.30 -1.04
C LYS A 91 -14.65 8.84 -0.80
N ALA A 92 -14.13 8.09 -1.77
CA ALA A 92 -12.70 7.86 -1.91
C ALA A 92 -12.26 8.50 -3.23
N ASN A 93 -11.64 9.68 -3.17
CA ASN A 93 -11.38 10.50 -4.35
C ASN A 93 -9.94 11.04 -4.40
N LEU A 94 -9.52 11.35 -5.61
CA LEU A 94 -8.42 12.26 -5.88
C LEU A 94 -9.00 13.65 -6.01
N LYS A 95 -8.61 14.58 -5.14
CA LYS A 95 -9.04 15.96 -5.11
C LYS A 95 -7.83 16.87 -5.23
N LEU A 96 -7.89 17.82 -6.14
CA LEU A 96 -6.97 18.95 -6.25
C LEU A 96 -7.76 20.24 -6.12
N GLU A 97 -7.41 21.02 -5.12
CA GLU A 97 -7.90 22.37 -4.91
C GLU A 97 -6.72 23.34 -5.02
N VAL A 98 -6.83 24.35 -5.84
CA VAL A 98 -5.76 25.30 -6.11
C VAL A 98 -6.28 26.73 -6.20
N THR A 99 -5.54 27.64 -5.57
CA THR A 99 -5.77 29.08 -5.72
C THR A 99 -4.45 29.70 -6.18
N PRO A 100 -4.36 30.13 -7.46
CA PRO A 100 -3.16 30.77 -7.98
C PRO A 100 -3.18 32.27 -7.69
N GLN A 101 -1.99 32.83 -7.52
CA GLN A 101 -1.77 34.30 -7.49
C GLN A 101 -0.54 34.61 -8.33
N ILE A 102 -0.74 35.39 -9.38
CA ILE A 102 0.34 35.83 -10.29
C ILE A 102 1.04 37.03 -9.68
N THR A 103 2.37 36.95 -9.54
CA THR A 103 3.17 38.11 -9.08
C THR A 103 3.53 39.04 -10.24
N PRO A 104 3.85 40.33 -9.96
CA PRO A 104 4.27 41.25 -10.99
C PRO A 104 5.51 40.81 -11.77
N GLU A 105 6.37 40.00 -11.16
CA GLU A 105 7.59 39.41 -11.77
C GLU A 105 7.27 38.25 -12.72
N GLY A 106 6.02 37.79 -12.80
CA GLY A 106 5.60 36.67 -13.64
C GLY A 106 5.71 35.28 -12.98
N ASN A 107 6.04 35.23 -11.70
CA ASN A 107 5.99 34.00 -10.93
C ASN A 107 4.55 33.74 -10.45
N ILE A 108 4.27 32.51 -10.05
CA ILE A 108 2.93 32.09 -9.62
C ILE A 108 3.04 31.52 -8.20
N ILE A 109 2.34 32.15 -7.27
CA ILE A 109 2.11 31.61 -5.93
C ILE A 109 0.89 30.70 -6.00
N LEU A 110 1.06 29.43 -5.62
CA LEU A 110 0.00 28.44 -5.61
C LEU A 110 -0.31 28.02 -4.18
N ALA A 111 -1.53 28.30 -3.71
CA ALA A 111 -2.05 27.64 -2.52
C ALA A 111 -2.74 26.35 -2.96
N LEU A 112 -2.24 25.22 -2.47
CA LEU A 112 -2.59 23.88 -2.91
C LEU A 112 -3.14 23.04 -1.76
N ASP A 113 -4.20 22.32 -2.04
CA ASP A 113 -4.76 21.26 -1.20
C ASP A 113 -4.98 20.04 -2.09
N VAL A 114 -4.18 18.99 -1.87
CA VAL A 114 -4.21 17.75 -2.64
C VAL A 114 -4.58 16.62 -1.71
N ASN A 115 -5.66 15.93 -2.01
CA ASN A 115 -6.10 14.75 -1.30
C ASN A 115 -6.19 13.57 -2.26
N LYS A 116 -5.61 12.44 -1.87
CA LYS A 116 -5.69 11.17 -2.61
C LYS A 116 -6.17 10.07 -1.69
N ASP A 117 -7.41 9.68 -1.87
CA ASP A 117 -8.03 8.58 -1.18
C ASP A 117 -8.03 7.32 -2.04
N THR A 118 -7.78 6.19 -1.43
CA THR A 118 -7.86 4.88 -2.07
C THR A 118 -8.70 3.94 -1.22
N VAL A 119 -9.43 3.06 -1.90
CA VAL A 119 -10.22 2.03 -1.21
C VAL A 119 -9.26 1.04 -0.57
N GLY A 120 -9.36 0.88 0.73
CA GLY A 120 -8.60 -0.08 1.51
C GLY A 120 -9.32 -1.42 1.67
N GLN A 121 -8.98 -2.13 2.72
CA GLN A 121 -9.54 -3.46 3.00
C GLN A 121 -11.02 -3.39 3.36
N SER A 122 -11.76 -4.43 2.97
CA SER A 122 -13.13 -4.63 3.41
C SER A 122 -13.15 -5.07 4.87
N THR A 123 -13.98 -4.40 5.66
CA THR A 123 -14.22 -4.72 7.07
C THR A 123 -15.70 -5.06 7.29
N ALA A 124 -16.04 -5.63 8.44
CA ALA A 124 -17.44 -5.94 8.78
C ALA A 124 -18.38 -4.71 8.77
N ALA A 125 -17.83 -3.51 8.96
CA ALA A 125 -18.56 -2.24 8.96
C ALA A 125 -18.53 -1.50 7.60
N GLY A 126 -17.86 -2.03 6.57
CA GLY A 126 -17.68 -1.41 5.26
C GLY A 126 -16.22 -1.39 4.81
N PHE A 127 -15.89 -0.58 3.84
CA PHE A 127 -14.52 -0.44 3.32
C PHE A 127 -13.72 0.60 4.11
N ALA A 128 -12.48 0.28 4.44
CA ALA A 128 -11.52 1.25 4.92
C ALA A 128 -11.14 2.20 3.78
N ILE A 129 -10.76 3.43 4.10
CA ILE A 129 -10.25 4.40 3.14
C ILE A 129 -8.87 4.84 3.59
N ASN A 130 -7.87 4.63 2.72
CA ASN A 130 -6.52 5.11 2.92
C ASN A 130 -6.41 6.52 2.33
N THR A 131 -6.12 7.50 3.16
CA THR A 131 -6.07 8.91 2.80
C THR A 131 -4.63 9.42 2.81
N LYS A 132 -4.25 10.16 1.77
CA LYS A 132 -3.00 10.92 1.68
C LYS A 132 -3.34 12.36 1.37
N HIS A 133 -2.96 13.29 2.25
CA HIS A 133 -3.31 14.70 2.17
C HIS A 133 -2.05 15.57 2.25
N ILE A 134 -1.95 16.53 1.35
CA ILE A 134 -0.88 17.55 1.31
C ILE A 134 -1.54 18.90 1.16
N GLN A 135 -1.24 19.81 2.08
CA GLN A 135 -1.65 21.21 2.00
C GLN A 135 -0.40 22.07 2.12
N THR A 136 -0.17 22.93 1.12
CA THR A 136 1.02 23.77 1.05
C THR A 136 0.80 25.02 0.19
N GLN A 137 1.74 25.96 0.31
CA GLN A 137 1.82 27.12 -0.56
C GLN A 137 3.24 27.18 -1.13
N VAL A 138 3.34 27.30 -2.43
CA VAL A 138 4.62 27.31 -3.15
C VAL A 138 4.68 28.44 -4.17
N LEU A 139 5.86 28.98 -4.38
CA LEU A 139 6.17 29.93 -5.46
C LEU A 139 6.84 29.15 -6.59
N VAL A 140 6.31 29.26 -7.81
CA VAL A 140 6.79 28.54 -8.99
C VAL A 140 6.88 29.51 -10.16
N GLU A 141 7.91 29.34 -10.98
CA GLU A 141 8.02 30.06 -12.24
C GLU A 141 6.98 29.57 -13.26
N ASN A 142 6.56 30.48 -14.16
CA ASN A 142 5.60 30.13 -15.21
C ASN A 142 6.15 29.00 -16.11
N GLY A 143 5.47 27.86 -16.13
CA GLY A 143 5.88 26.67 -16.87
C GLY A 143 6.92 25.80 -16.16
N GLY A 144 7.42 26.23 -14.99
CA GLY A 144 8.33 25.46 -14.16
C GLY A 144 7.62 24.30 -13.43
N THR A 145 8.36 23.24 -13.13
CA THR A 145 7.85 22.11 -12.33
C THR A 145 8.59 22.06 -11.01
N VAL A 146 7.85 22.00 -9.92
CA VAL A 146 8.40 21.89 -8.57
C VAL A 146 7.83 20.66 -7.85
N VAL A 147 8.66 20.02 -7.03
CA VAL A 147 8.21 19.01 -6.08
C VAL A 147 7.63 19.70 -4.85
N ILE A 148 6.35 19.55 -4.60
CA ILE A 148 5.69 20.17 -3.45
C ILE A 148 5.79 19.31 -2.19
N GLY A 149 6.08 18.03 -2.34
CA GLY A 149 6.25 17.11 -1.23
C GLY A 149 6.15 15.66 -1.63
N GLY A 150 6.31 14.80 -0.64
CA GLY A 150 6.19 13.37 -0.82
C GLY A 150 6.04 12.64 0.52
N ILE A 151 5.61 11.40 0.45
CA ILE A 151 5.49 10.50 1.58
C ILE A 151 6.28 9.25 1.22
N PHE A 152 7.20 8.88 2.09
CA PHE A 152 7.93 7.62 2.02
C PHE A 152 7.54 6.78 3.23
N GLU A 153 7.09 5.57 2.98
CA GLU A 153 6.72 4.61 4.00
C GLU A 153 7.44 3.29 3.74
N LEU A 154 8.12 2.80 4.75
CA LEU A 154 8.75 1.49 4.75
C LEU A 154 8.24 0.71 5.96
N THR A 155 7.51 -0.35 5.70
CA THR A 155 7.07 -1.29 6.73
C THR A 155 7.82 -2.58 6.55
N GLU A 156 8.65 -2.93 7.52
CA GLU A 156 9.40 -4.17 7.55
C GLU A 156 8.96 -4.98 8.77
N THR A 157 8.53 -6.21 8.51
CA THR A 157 8.14 -7.16 9.55
C THR A 157 8.97 -8.42 9.37
N ASP A 158 9.78 -8.74 10.38
CA ASP A 158 10.56 -9.97 10.45
C ASP A 158 9.97 -10.84 11.56
N SER A 159 9.46 -11.99 11.21
CA SER A 159 8.89 -12.98 12.13
C SER A 159 9.66 -14.27 12.06
N GLU A 160 10.20 -14.70 13.19
CA GLU A 160 10.90 -15.97 13.33
C GLU A 160 10.12 -16.90 14.26
N THR A 161 9.78 -18.07 13.77
CA THR A 161 9.22 -19.17 14.56
C THR A 161 10.24 -20.30 14.60
N LYS A 162 10.69 -20.67 15.79
CA LYS A 162 11.71 -21.70 15.98
C LYS A 162 11.30 -22.74 17.04
N VAL A 163 11.84 -23.95 16.90
CA VAL A 163 11.74 -24.94 17.97
C VAL A 163 12.77 -24.61 19.05
N PRO A 164 12.35 -24.43 20.32
CA PRO A 164 13.28 -24.15 21.41
C PRO A 164 14.42 -25.18 21.48
N LEU A 165 15.61 -24.72 21.76
CA LEU A 165 16.87 -25.51 21.84
C LEU A 165 17.38 -25.99 20.47
N LEU A 166 16.54 -26.56 19.59
CA LEU A 166 16.94 -27.08 18.29
C LEU A 166 17.19 -25.99 17.26
N GLY A 167 16.41 -24.91 17.30
CA GLY A 167 16.58 -23.77 16.41
C GLY A 167 17.85 -22.95 16.66
N ASP A 168 18.48 -23.09 17.83
CA ASP A 168 19.67 -22.35 18.21
C ASP A 168 20.98 -23.12 17.98
N LEU A 169 20.92 -24.35 17.44
CA LEU A 169 22.11 -25.19 17.16
C LEU A 169 22.90 -24.63 15.97
N PRO A 170 24.22 -24.48 16.11
CA PRO A 170 25.08 -24.05 15.00
C PRO A 170 25.09 -25.11 13.87
N GLY A 171 24.84 -24.67 12.64
CA GLY A 171 24.84 -25.51 11.44
C GLY A 171 23.49 -26.13 11.09
N VAL A 172 22.77 -26.72 12.03
CA VAL A 172 21.48 -27.41 11.78
C VAL A 172 20.26 -26.62 12.24
N GLY A 173 20.42 -25.56 13.03
CA GLY A 173 19.32 -24.77 13.57
C GLY A 173 18.41 -24.16 12.50
N ASN A 174 18.91 -23.93 11.29
CA ASN A 174 18.10 -23.43 10.18
C ASN A 174 17.01 -24.41 9.72
N LEU A 175 17.14 -25.71 9.99
CA LEU A 175 16.14 -26.72 9.68
C LEU A 175 14.97 -26.72 10.68
N PHE A 176 15.15 -26.08 11.85
CA PHE A 176 14.19 -26.03 12.95
C PHE A 176 13.63 -24.64 13.20
N LYS A 177 13.75 -23.74 12.21
CA LYS A 177 13.20 -22.39 12.26
C LYS A 177 12.56 -22.01 10.92
N SER A 178 11.46 -21.29 11.02
CA SER A 178 10.80 -20.65 9.88
C SER A 178 10.94 -19.14 10.03
N ARG A 179 11.40 -18.47 9.00
CA ARG A 179 11.46 -17.01 8.92
C ARG A 179 10.47 -16.50 7.89
N SER A 180 9.71 -15.48 8.28
CA SER A 180 8.87 -14.72 7.38
C SER A 180 9.31 -13.26 7.44
N ARG A 181 9.78 -12.74 6.32
CA ARG A 181 10.15 -11.33 6.18
C ARG A 181 9.24 -10.68 5.17
N ILE A 182 8.52 -9.66 5.60
CA ILE A 182 7.63 -8.86 4.77
C ILE A 182 8.19 -7.44 4.76
N ALA A 183 8.54 -6.94 3.59
CA ALA A 183 9.00 -5.57 3.39
C ALA A 183 8.07 -4.88 2.39
N ASN A 184 7.29 -3.92 2.88
CA ASN A 184 6.41 -3.09 2.06
C ASN A 184 7.00 -1.69 1.98
N LYS A 185 7.37 -1.27 0.77
CA LYS A 185 7.86 0.06 0.47
C LYS A 185 6.79 0.81 -0.32
N GLN A 186 6.37 1.96 0.17
CA GLN A 186 5.45 2.84 -0.52
C GLN A 186 6.04 4.23 -0.61
N GLU A 187 6.06 4.78 -1.82
CA GLU A 187 6.57 6.12 -2.08
C GLU A 187 5.54 6.91 -2.89
N MET A 188 5.27 8.12 -2.48
CA MET A 188 4.44 9.08 -3.20
C MET A 188 5.21 10.38 -3.35
N LEU A 189 5.30 10.89 -4.56
CA LEU A 189 5.85 12.20 -4.88
C LEU A 189 4.79 13.01 -5.60
N VAL A 190 4.68 14.28 -5.24
CA VAL A 190 3.72 15.22 -5.84
C VAL A 190 4.47 16.36 -6.49
N PHE A 191 4.23 16.51 -7.79
CA PHE A 191 4.78 17.57 -8.63
C PHE A 191 3.67 18.53 -9.06
N ILE A 192 3.99 19.80 -9.17
CA ILE A 192 3.09 20.80 -9.72
C ILE A 192 3.77 21.61 -10.81
N THR A 193 3.01 21.90 -11.88
CA THR A 193 3.46 22.69 -13.03
C THR A 193 2.38 23.69 -13.38
N PRO A 194 2.47 24.95 -12.95
CA PRO A 194 1.57 26.00 -13.37
C PRO A 194 1.98 26.55 -14.74
N LYS A 195 1.00 26.94 -15.53
CA LYS A 195 1.21 27.62 -16.80
C LYS A 195 0.19 28.74 -16.97
N VAL A 196 0.68 29.95 -17.17
CA VAL A 196 -0.17 31.09 -17.53
C VAL A 196 -0.60 30.94 -18.98
N VAL A 197 -1.90 30.94 -19.22
CA VAL A 197 -2.48 31.01 -20.56
C VAL A 197 -2.80 32.44 -20.82
N ALA A 198 -1.97 33.10 -21.65
CA ALA A 198 -2.28 34.46 -22.13
C ALA A 198 -3.33 34.34 -23.22
N ASP A 199 -4.42 35.11 -23.08
CA ASP A 199 -5.37 35.28 -24.17
C ASP A 199 -4.68 36.06 -25.29
N LYS A 200 -4.41 35.42 -26.43
CA LYS A 200 -4.00 36.12 -27.62
C LYS A 200 -5.21 36.92 -28.07
N ALA A 201 -5.31 38.17 -27.62
CA ALA A 201 -6.21 39.10 -28.25
C ALA A 201 -5.91 39.13 -29.73
N THR A 202 -6.80 38.52 -30.51
CA THR A 202 -6.79 38.60 -31.97
C THR A 202 -7.04 40.08 -32.31
N ARG A 203 -5.99 40.74 -32.79
CA ARG A 203 -6.13 42.02 -33.49
C ARG A 203 -6.59 41.76 -34.89
#